data_d607a34f950dbbc0d16ea06b6a8aa33c
#
_entry.id   d607a34f950dbbc0d16ea06b6a8aa33c
#
_cell.length_a   1.000
_cell.length_b   1.000
_cell.length_c   1.000
_cell.angle_alpha   90.00
_cell.angle_beta   90.00
_cell.angle_gamma   90.00
#
_symmetry.space_group_name_H-M   'P 1'
#
loop_
_entity.id
_entity.type
_entity.pdbx_description
1 polymer ?
#
loop_
_entity_poly.entity_id
_entity_poly.type
_entity_poly.pdbx_seq_one_letter_code
_entity_poly.pdbx_strand_id
1 'polypeptide(L)'
;MKKILFSDIDGTIANDNLPITYKDQEAVKKLRTQGHYFSFCTGRNIQETKLVTPHFEYDYLVLNNGAMIVDQNDQVLYRKQIKNEIAKEILKESYQKYPYLNYTFFDGQQTDGYINQKTCILTENGYQEIAGDFLEILDHTQDDIDIVCAFHPQEKLDEILEIQKQIHQKYVGIHATLNVVYLDITVDCTKGSGLKKLCSLLNQEVISYCIGDSYNDLDMFEKADHAYTFNRVEKQIKEKTEKQVDYVYEVINDMLEGE
;
A
#
# COMPACT_ATOMS: atom_id res chain seq x y z
N MET A 1 -9.16 -3.41 -26.67
CA MET A 1 -7.96 -2.85 -25.96
C MET A 1 -7.81 -3.58 -24.66
N LYS A 2 -6.58 -3.85 -24.16
CA LYS A 2 -6.41 -4.47 -22.85
C LYS A 2 -6.84 -3.52 -21.74
N LYS A 3 -7.38 -4.07 -20.67
CA LYS A 3 -7.81 -3.36 -19.47
C LYS A 3 -7.00 -3.83 -18.28
N ILE A 4 -6.80 -2.97 -17.28
CA ILE A 4 -6.16 -3.31 -16.01
C ILE A 4 -7.00 -2.74 -14.87
N LEU A 5 -7.30 -3.58 -13.87
CA LEU A 5 -7.93 -3.14 -12.63
C LEU A 5 -6.87 -2.99 -11.55
N PHE A 6 -6.81 -1.82 -10.94
CA PHE A 6 -6.06 -1.53 -9.72
C PHE A 6 -7.02 -1.54 -8.53
N SER A 7 -6.84 -2.47 -7.62
CA SER A 7 -7.64 -2.56 -6.39
C SER A 7 -6.78 -2.24 -5.18
N ASP A 8 -7.25 -1.36 -4.32
CA ASP A 8 -6.74 -1.34 -2.96
C ASP A 8 -7.10 -2.65 -2.24
N ILE A 9 -6.49 -2.88 -1.09
CA ILE A 9 -6.68 -4.10 -0.30
C ILE A 9 -7.59 -3.82 0.89
N ASP A 10 -7.11 -2.98 1.82
CA ASP A 10 -7.72 -2.79 3.13
C ASP A 10 -8.97 -1.91 3.04
N GLY A 11 -10.09 -2.43 3.53
CA GLY A 11 -11.37 -1.74 3.35
C GLY A 11 -11.95 -1.86 1.94
N THR A 12 -11.21 -2.38 0.98
CA THR A 12 -11.60 -2.51 -0.42
C THR A 12 -11.95 -3.96 -0.78
N ILE A 13 -10.99 -4.79 -1.17
CA ILE A 13 -11.23 -6.19 -1.52
C ILE A 13 -11.16 -7.11 -0.31
N ALA A 14 -10.42 -6.71 0.73
CA ALA A 14 -10.39 -7.35 2.05
C ALA A 14 -10.95 -6.40 3.10
N ASN A 15 -11.96 -6.84 3.87
CA ASN A 15 -12.65 -6.05 4.89
C ASN A 15 -12.54 -6.71 6.25
N ASP A 16 -12.24 -5.92 7.30
CA ASP A 16 -12.37 -6.27 8.74
C ASP A 16 -11.98 -7.71 9.10
N ASN A 17 -10.80 -8.14 8.65
CA ASN A 17 -10.31 -9.51 8.81
C ASN A 17 -11.14 -10.59 8.08
N LEU A 18 -12.05 -10.21 7.18
CA LEU A 18 -12.72 -11.14 6.30
C LEU A 18 -11.82 -11.44 5.09
N PRO A 19 -11.66 -12.69 4.71
CA PRO A 19 -10.91 -13.07 3.53
C PRO A 19 -11.59 -12.51 2.28
N ILE A 20 -10.82 -12.30 1.23
CA ILE A 20 -11.33 -11.92 -0.09
C ILE A 20 -12.42 -12.89 -0.50
N THR A 21 -13.56 -12.38 -0.97
CA THR A 21 -14.72 -13.22 -1.25
C THR A 21 -14.45 -14.16 -2.43
N TYR A 22 -15.10 -15.31 -2.43
CA TYR A 22 -15.03 -16.24 -3.56
C TYR A 22 -15.48 -15.60 -4.88
N LYS A 23 -16.47 -14.70 -4.83
CA LYS A 23 -16.94 -13.98 -6.02
C LYS A 23 -15.88 -13.05 -6.60
N ASP A 24 -15.13 -12.35 -5.75
CA ASP A 24 -14.03 -11.48 -6.20
C ASP A 24 -12.91 -12.33 -6.82
N GLN A 25 -12.57 -13.46 -6.20
CA GLN A 25 -11.55 -14.38 -6.75
C GLN A 25 -11.95 -14.90 -8.14
N GLU A 26 -13.19 -15.38 -8.31
CA GLU A 26 -13.66 -15.88 -9.60
C GLU A 26 -13.76 -14.76 -10.66
N ALA A 27 -14.15 -13.56 -10.25
CA ALA A 27 -14.19 -12.42 -11.17
C ALA A 27 -12.80 -12.02 -11.64
N VAL A 28 -11.80 -11.95 -10.76
CA VAL A 28 -10.40 -11.69 -11.12
C VAL A 28 -9.86 -12.78 -12.04
N LYS A 29 -10.13 -14.04 -11.74
CA LYS A 29 -9.74 -15.15 -12.61
C LYS A 29 -10.38 -15.03 -14.00
N LYS A 30 -11.68 -14.67 -14.08
CA LYS A 30 -12.38 -14.41 -15.35
C LYS A 30 -11.71 -13.26 -16.12
N LEU A 31 -11.44 -12.13 -15.45
CA LEU A 31 -10.77 -10.96 -16.03
C LEU A 31 -9.43 -11.36 -16.70
N ARG A 32 -8.61 -12.10 -15.95
CA ARG A 32 -7.29 -12.57 -16.42
C ARG A 32 -7.39 -13.58 -17.56
N THR A 33 -8.35 -14.51 -17.53
CA THR A 33 -8.56 -15.48 -18.64
C THR A 33 -9.03 -14.83 -19.92
N GLN A 34 -9.66 -13.64 -19.85
CA GLN A 34 -9.99 -12.81 -21.02
C GLN A 34 -8.82 -11.95 -21.50
N GLY A 35 -7.65 -12.09 -20.89
CA GLY A 35 -6.42 -11.44 -21.32
C GLY A 35 -6.25 -10.01 -20.78
N HIS A 36 -7.03 -9.62 -19.78
CA HIS A 36 -6.88 -8.38 -19.04
C HIS A 36 -5.99 -8.58 -17.81
N TYR A 37 -5.69 -7.51 -17.08
CA TYR A 37 -4.79 -7.53 -15.93
C TYR A 37 -5.49 -7.15 -14.65
N PHE A 38 -5.03 -7.74 -13.55
CA PHE A 38 -5.39 -7.35 -12.20
C PHE A 38 -4.12 -6.99 -11.41
N SER A 39 -4.16 -5.86 -10.73
CA SER A 39 -3.09 -5.40 -9.83
C SER A 39 -3.66 -4.97 -8.49
N PHE A 40 -3.04 -5.38 -7.39
CA PHE A 40 -3.22 -4.65 -6.15
C PHE A 40 -2.47 -3.32 -6.20
N CYS A 41 -3.00 -2.30 -5.51
CA CYS A 41 -2.39 -0.99 -5.34
C CYS A 41 -2.54 -0.54 -3.90
N THR A 42 -1.51 -0.71 -3.07
CA THR A 42 -1.60 -0.66 -1.61
C THR A 42 -0.44 0.11 -0.96
N GLY A 43 -0.66 0.59 0.26
CA GLY A 43 0.40 1.09 1.13
C GLY A 43 1.31 0.00 1.68
N ARG A 44 0.82 -1.24 1.74
CA ARG A 44 1.56 -2.38 2.28
C ARG A 44 2.82 -2.69 1.47
N ASN A 45 3.83 -3.24 2.15
CA ASN A 45 4.98 -3.87 1.49
C ASN A 45 4.63 -5.29 0.99
N ILE A 46 5.56 -5.95 0.30
CA ILE A 46 5.33 -7.26 -0.31
C ILE A 46 5.06 -8.36 0.73
N GLN A 47 5.75 -8.35 1.88
CA GLN A 47 5.54 -9.33 2.94
C GLN A 47 4.14 -9.21 3.54
N GLU A 48 3.74 -7.99 3.89
CA GLU A 48 2.41 -7.69 4.43
C GLU A 48 1.30 -8.01 3.42
N THR A 49 1.50 -7.66 2.14
CA THR A 49 0.54 -7.96 1.08
C THR A 49 0.29 -9.45 0.97
N LYS A 50 1.34 -10.27 0.93
CA LYS A 50 1.21 -11.73 0.83
C LYS A 50 0.53 -12.36 2.04
N LEU A 51 0.68 -11.79 3.23
CA LEU A 51 -0.02 -12.25 4.43
C LEU A 51 -1.53 -12.05 4.35
N VAL A 52 -1.98 -10.92 3.81
CA VAL A 52 -3.42 -10.60 3.75
C VAL A 52 -4.09 -11.09 2.47
N THR A 53 -3.32 -11.45 1.45
CA THR A 53 -3.83 -11.99 0.18
C THR A 53 -3.26 -13.40 -0.13
N PRO A 54 -3.28 -14.34 0.82
CA PRO A 54 -2.70 -15.65 0.59
C PRO A 54 -3.39 -16.36 -0.57
N HIS A 55 -2.59 -16.91 -1.50
CA HIS A 55 -3.07 -17.65 -2.67
C HIS A 55 -3.94 -16.87 -3.65
N PHE A 56 -4.03 -15.54 -3.51
CA PHE A 56 -4.76 -14.72 -4.46
C PHE A 56 -3.95 -14.51 -5.75
N GLU A 57 -4.58 -14.69 -6.90
CA GLU A 57 -3.94 -14.52 -8.19
C GLU A 57 -3.96 -13.05 -8.63
N TYR A 58 -2.80 -12.53 -9.01
CA TYR A 58 -2.63 -11.19 -9.56
C TYR A 58 -1.61 -11.21 -10.72
N ASP A 59 -1.55 -10.16 -11.50
CA ASP A 59 -0.52 -9.98 -12.53
C ASP A 59 0.60 -9.06 -12.05
N TYR A 60 0.24 -8.05 -11.25
CA TYR A 60 1.17 -7.06 -10.69
C TYR A 60 0.78 -6.66 -9.27
N LEU A 61 1.76 -6.15 -8.53
CA LEU A 61 1.56 -5.45 -7.27
C LEU A 61 2.18 -4.05 -7.38
N VAL A 62 1.41 -3.03 -7.07
CA VAL A 62 1.87 -1.67 -6.79
C VAL A 62 1.87 -1.50 -5.29
N LEU A 63 3.05 -1.44 -4.70
CA LEU A 63 3.32 -1.54 -3.26
C LEU A 63 3.88 -0.23 -2.71
N ASN A 64 3.91 -0.09 -1.39
CA ASN A 64 4.50 1.04 -0.68
C ASN A 64 3.98 2.38 -1.24
N ASN A 65 2.65 2.52 -1.40
CA ASN A 65 2.01 3.69 -2.01
C ASN A 65 2.63 4.09 -3.37
N GLY A 66 3.01 3.11 -4.20
CA GLY A 66 3.54 3.33 -5.55
C GLY A 66 5.06 3.37 -5.67
N ALA A 67 5.80 3.23 -4.56
CA ALA A 67 7.25 3.24 -4.58
C ALA A 67 7.87 1.95 -5.12
N MET A 68 7.12 0.84 -5.13
CA MET A 68 7.58 -0.45 -5.65
C MET A 68 6.53 -1.09 -6.55
N ILE A 69 6.98 -1.70 -7.64
CA ILE A 69 6.13 -2.49 -8.55
C ILE A 69 6.81 -3.83 -8.80
N VAL A 70 6.06 -4.91 -8.61
CA VAL A 70 6.52 -6.26 -8.92
C VAL A 70 5.53 -6.99 -9.82
N ASP A 71 6.00 -7.98 -10.58
CA ASP A 71 5.14 -8.87 -11.34
C ASP A 71 4.66 -10.07 -10.50
N GLN A 72 3.87 -10.94 -11.12
CA GLN A 72 3.33 -12.15 -10.49
C GLN A 72 4.39 -13.17 -10.01
N ASN A 73 5.66 -13.01 -10.42
CA ASN A 73 6.80 -13.85 -10.03
C ASN A 73 7.69 -13.13 -9.00
N ASP A 74 7.22 -12.04 -8.40
CA ASP A 74 7.95 -11.15 -7.49
C ASP A 74 9.17 -10.46 -8.13
N GLN A 75 9.26 -10.44 -9.47
CA GLN A 75 10.31 -9.70 -10.12
C GLN A 75 10.05 -8.20 -9.99
N VAL A 76 11.02 -7.48 -9.45
CA VAL A 76 10.95 -6.03 -9.29
C VAL A 76 11.06 -5.35 -10.66
N LEU A 77 9.99 -4.67 -11.06
CA LEU A 77 9.91 -3.89 -12.29
C LEU A 77 10.25 -2.41 -12.09
N TYR A 78 10.00 -1.92 -10.87
CA TYR A 78 10.29 -0.55 -10.47
C TYR A 78 10.44 -0.48 -8.97
N ARG A 79 11.37 0.34 -8.48
CA ARG A 79 11.59 0.57 -7.05
C ARG A 79 12.20 1.93 -6.82
N LYS A 80 11.68 2.65 -5.84
CA LYS A 80 12.29 3.81 -5.22
C LYS A 80 12.39 3.58 -3.73
N GLN A 81 13.46 4.07 -3.13
CA GLN A 81 13.75 3.85 -1.72
C GLN A 81 14.14 5.15 -1.02
N ILE A 82 13.82 5.24 0.26
CA ILE A 82 14.36 6.25 1.16
C ILE A 82 15.82 5.90 1.42
N LYS A 83 16.71 6.84 1.28
CA LYS A 83 18.11 6.63 1.64
C LYS A 83 18.23 6.20 3.09
N ASN A 84 19.02 5.16 3.34
CA ASN A 84 19.20 4.55 4.65
C ASN A 84 19.43 5.59 5.76
N GLU A 85 20.31 6.56 5.52
CA GLU A 85 20.64 7.63 6.47
C GLU A 85 19.42 8.48 6.83
N ILE A 86 18.58 8.82 5.83
CA ILE A 86 17.33 9.61 6.03
C ILE A 86 16.31 8.79 6.81
N ALA A 87 16.11 7.53 6.44
CA ALA A 87 15.16 6.64 7.12
C ALA A 87 15.54 6.44 8.59
N LYS A 88 16.84 6.22 8.86
CA LYS A 88 17.38 6.12 10.22
C LYS A 88 17.18 7.40 11.03
N GLU A 89 17.41 8.56 10.42
CA GLU A 89 17.20 9.85 11.09
C GLU A 89 15.72 10.02 11.46
N ILE A 90 14.77 9.77 10.52
CA ILE A 90 13.33 9.85 10.75
C ILE A 90 12.91 8.92 11.91
N LEU A 91 13.33 7.66 11.86
CA LEU A 91 12.97 6.67 12.86
C LEU A 91 13.55 7.00 14.24
N LYS A 92 14.82 7.38 14.31
CA LYS A 92 15.47 7.74 15.57
C LYS A 92 14.84 8.98 16.22
N GLU A 93 14.62 10.04 15.46
CA GLU A 93 13.98 11.25 15.97
C GLU A 93 12.56 10.99 16.46
N SER A 94 11.77 10.24 15.67
CA SER A 94 10.40 9.87 16.03
C SER A 94 10.37 8.98 17.27
N TYR A 95 11.20 7.95 17.33
CA TYR A 95 11.30 7.03 18.46
C TYR A 95 11.77 7.73 19.74
N GLN A 96 12.78 8.60 19.66
CA GLN A 96 13.24 9.36 20.82
C GLN A 96 12.18 10.29 21.39
N LYS A 97 11.38 10.89 20.52
CA LYS A 97 10.31 11.81 20.92
C LYS A 97 9.06 11.08 21.42
N TYR A 98 8.72 9.97 20.78
CA TYR A 98 7.50 9.19 21.02
C TYR A 98 7.80 7.69 21.20
N PRO A 99 8.51 7.27 22.26
CA PRO A 99 8.93 5.88 22.44
C PRO A 99 7.79 4.89 22.73
N TYR A 100 6.57 5.38 22.86
CA TYR A 100 5.36 4.57 23.06
C TYR A 100 4.58 4.31 21.78
N LEU A 101 4.96 4.93 20.67
CA LEU A 101 4.39 4.64 19.36
C LEU A 101 4.97 3.33 18.81
N ASN A 102 4.26 2.76 17.88
CA ASN A 102 4.70 1.61 17.12
C ASN A 102 5.39 2.10 15.83
N TYR A 103 6.47 1.43 15.46
CA TYR A 103 7.25 1.73 14.26
C TYR A 103 7.56 0.44 13.53
N THR A 104 7.51 0.47 12.19
CA THR A 104 8.05 -0.60 11.35
C THR A 104 8.83 -0.01 10.18
N PHE A 105 9.75 -0.78 9.63
CA PHE A 105 10.41 -0.45 8.36
C PHE A 105 10.67 -1.72 7.56
N PHE A 106 10.69 -1.58 6.25
CA PHE A 106 10.98 -2.66 5.31
C PHE A 106 12.16 -2.26 4.41
N ASP A 107 13.22 -3.05 4.42
CA ASP A 107 14.45 -2.82 3.66
C ASP A 107 14.48 -3.53 2.29
N GLY A 108 13.37 -4.18 1.94
CA GLY A 108 13.22 -4.98 0.73
C GLY A 108 13.43 -6.47 0.94
N GLN A 109 13.88 -6.87 2.11
CA GLN A 109 14.09 -8.27 2.49
C GLN A 109 13.27 -8.64 3.72
N GLN A 110 13.31 -7.79 4.75
CA GLN A 110 12.67 -8.04 6.03
C GLN A 110 11.92 -6.80 6.52
N THR A 111 10.76 -7.02 7.12
CA THR A 111 10.07 -6.00 7.91
C THR A 111 10.46 -6.17 9.37
N ASP A 112 11.17 -5.18 9.87
CA ASP A 112 11.52 -5.04 11.28
C ASP A 112 10.57 -4.05 11.96
N GLY A 113 10.36 -4.20 13.27
CA GLY A 113 9.44 -3.35 13.98
C GLY A 113 9.71 -3.18 15.46
N TYR A 114 9.11 -2.14 15.99
CA TYR A 114 8.94 -1.88 17.42
C TYR A 114 7.44 -1.74 17.69
N ILE A 115 6.82 -2.78 18.22
CA ILE A 115 5.38 -2.86 18.39
C ILE A 115 5.07 -3.21 19.85
N ASN A 116 4.20 -2.41 20.48
CA ASN A 116 3.85 -2.57 21.89
C ASN A 116 5.09 -2.62 22.82
N GLN A 117 6.05 -1.75 22.53
CA GLN A 117 7.33 -1.63 23.26
C GLN A 117 8.21 -2.88 23.20
N LYS A 118 8.09 -3.66 22.12
CA LYS A 118 8.87 -4.85 21.84
C LYS A 118 9.47 -4.81 20.45
N THR A 119 10.71 -5.20 20.35
CA THR A 119 11.38 -5.41 19.08
C THR A 119 10.82 -6.67 18.42
N CYS A 120 10.45 -6.61 17.16
CA CYS A 120 9.81 -7.70 16.44
C CYS A 120 10.22 -7.74 14.97
N ILE A 121 10.00 -8.88 14.34
CA ILE A 121 10.09 -9.07 12.89
C ILE A 121 8.75 -9.58 12.35
N LEU A 122 8.44 -9.26 11.10
CA LEU A 122 7.30 -9.84 10.41
C LEU A 122 7.67 -11.22 9.86
N THR A 123 6.82 -12.20 10.18
CA THR A 123 6.93 -13.58 9.69
C THR A 123 5.65 -14.01 8.99
N GLU A 124 5.61 -15.20 8.44
CA GLU A 124 4.38 -15.79 7.88
C GLU A 124 3.23 -15.93 8.89
N ASN A 125 3.54 -15.89 10.19
CA ASN A 125 2.56 -15.96 11.29
C ASN A 125 2.30 -14.59 11.92
N GLY A 126 2.63 -13.49 11.25
CA GLY A 126 2.53 -12.13 11.76
C GLY A 126 3.80 -11.67 12.50
N TYR A 127 3.67 -10.55 13.22
CA TYR A 127 4.79 -9.99 13.98
C TYR A 127 5.16 -10.87 15.18
N GLN A 128 6.44 -11.23 15.27
CA GLN A 128 7.00 -12.04 16.36
C GLN A 128 8.09 -11.26 17.09
N GLU A 129 8.02 -11.26 18.43
CA GLU A 129 9.03 -10.65 19.29
C GLU A 129 10.38 -11.34 19.10
N ILE A 130 11.43 -10.53 19.02
CA ILE A 130 12.81 -11.00 18.97
C ILE A 130 13.65 -10.35 20.07
N ALA A 131 14.77 -11.00 20.43
CA ALA A 131 15.76 -10.40 21.33
C ALA A 131 16.53 -9.28 20.61
N GLY A 132 16.85 -8.22 21.33
CA GLY A 132 17.64 -7.09 20.83
C GLY A 132 16.92 -5.75 20.97
N ASP A 133 17.67 -4.71 20.79
CA ASP A 133 17.16 -3.34 20.79
C ASP A 133 16.77 -2.89 19.38
N PHE A 134 15.64 -2.24 19.25
CA PHE A 134 15.14 -1.76 17.95
C PHE A 134 16.12 -0.82 17.25
N LEU A 135 16.74 0.09 18.01
CA LEU A 135 17.70 1.03 17.43
C LEU A 135 19.01 0.34 17.00
N GLU A 136 19.43 -0.73 17.71
CA GLU A 136 20.57 -1.54 17.28
C GLU A 136 20.30 -2.25 15.96
N ILE A 137 19.10 -2.82 15.77
CA ILE A 137 18.69 -3.44 14.50
C ILE A 137 18.70 -2.40 13.39
N LEU A 138 18.08 -1.24 13.64
CA LEU A 138 18.07 -0.14 12.69
C LEU A 138 19.51 0.31 12.32
N ASP A 139 20.39 0.39 13.27
CA ASP A 139 21.80 0.79 13.02
C ASP A 139 22.56 -0.25 12.18
N HIS A 140 22.24 -1.53 12.32
CA HIS A 140 22.86 -2.59 11.53
C HIS A 140 22.28 -2.73 10.11
N THR A 141 21.09 -2.19 9.82
CA THR A 141 20.52 -2.19 8.47
C THR A 141 21.39 -1.36 7.54
N GLN A 142 21.83 -1.94 6.44
CA GLN A 142 22.74 -1.29 5.47
C GLN A 142 22.01 -0.82 4.21
N ASP A 143 20.91 -1.50 3.85
CA ASP A 143 20.16 -1.23 2.63
C ASP A 143 19.29 0.02 2.77
N ASP A 144 18.98 0.67 1.65
CA ASP A 144 17.98 1.73 1.58
C ASP A 144 16.60 1.16 1.94
N ILE A 145 15.72 1.99 2.50
CA ILE A 145 14.43 1.57 3.06
C ILE A 145 13.29 1.84 2.08
N ASP A 146 12.45 0.85 1.83
CA ASP A 146 11.31 1.00 0.95
C ASP A 146 10.16 1.80 1.56
N ILE A 147 9.87 1.52 2.82
CA ILE A 147 8.81 2.17 3.59
C ILE A 147 9.14 2.15 5.07
N VAL A 148 8.79 3.23 5.74
CA VAL A 148 8.71 3.32 7.20
C VAL A 148 7.25 3.56 7.55
N CYS A 149 6.76 2.89 8.59
CA CYS A 149 5.42 3.13 9.10
C CYS A 149 5.47 3.50 10.58
N ALA A 150 4.62 4.45 11.00
CA ALA A 150 4.41 4.82 12.38
C ALA A 150 2.92 4.81 12.71
N PHE A 151 2.53 4.29 13.88
CA PHE A 151 1.15 4.28 14.33
C PHE A 151 1.03 4.26 15.84
N HIS A 152 -0.08 4.84 16.35
CA HIS A 152 -0.33 4.88 17.77
C HIS A 152 -1.06 3.59 18.23
N PRO A 153 -0.62 2.90 19.33
CA PRO A 153 -1.23 1.65 19.79
C PRO A 153 -2.69 1.78 20.23
N GLN A 154 -3.18 3.01 20.45
CA GLN A 154 -4.57 3.35 20.79
C GLN A 154 -5.25 4.16 19.65
N GLU A 155 -4.73 4.11 18.43
CA GLU A 155 -5.29 4.76 17.24
C GLU A 155 -5.45 6.28 17.35
N LYS A 156 -4.66 6.95 18.20
CA LYS A 156 -4.63 8.41 18.30
C LYS A 156 -3.81 9.01 17.17
N LEU A 157 -4.22 10.19 16.71
CA LEU A 157 -3.61 10.82 15.55
C LEU A 157 -2.70 12.02 15.86
N ASP A 158 -2.77 12.58 17.05
CA ASP A 158 -2.10 13.85 17.36
C ASP A 158 -0.58 13.78 17.11
N GLU A 159 0.09 12.76 17.65
CA GLU A 159 1.53 12.56 17.47
C GLU A 159 1.87 12.14 16.05
N ILE A 160 1.00 11.33 15.43
CA ILE A 160 1.15 10.86 14.05
C ILE A 160 1.12 12.03 13.06
N LEU A 161 0.17 12.95 13.23
CA LEU A 161 0.07 14.17 12.43
C LEU A 161 1.23 15.13 12.68
N GLU A 162 1.77 15.17 13.90
CA GLU A 162 2.96 15.96 14.18
C GLU A 162 4.20 15.39 13.48
N ILE A 163 4.39 14.06 13.48
CA ILE A 163 5.46 13.38 12.72
C ILE A 163 5.29 13.70 11.22
N GLN A 164 4.09 13.54 10.67
CA GLN A 164 3.79 13.87 9.27
C GLN A 164 4.22 15.28 8.91
N LYS A 165 3.81 16.25 9.73
CA LYS A 165 4.16 17.67 9.53
C LYS A 165 5.66 17.91 9.57
N GLN A 166 6.38 17.30 10.52
CA GLN A 166 7.84 17.43 10.64
C GLN A 166 8.54 16.85 9.41
N ILE A 167 8.10 15.69 8.92
CA ILE A 167 8.65 15.06 7.71
C ILE A 167 8.49 15.99 6.51
N HIS A 168 7.28 16.49 6.26
CA HIS A 168 7.01 17.38 5.13
C HIS A 168 7.78 18.71 5.20
N GLN A 169 8.12 19.18 6.38
CA GLN A 169 8.90 20.40 6.56
C GLN A 169 10.42 20.20 6.42
N LYS A 170 10.92 19.02 6.81
CA LYS A 170 12.36 18.78 6.93
C LYS A 170 12.94 18.05 5.72
N TYR A 171 12.20 17.14 5.10
CA TYR A 171 12.74 16.23 4.08
C TYR A 171 12.10 16.47 2.71
N VAL A 172 12.89 16.96 1.78
CA VAL A 172 12.48 17.08 0.38
C VAL A 172 12.52 15.72 -0.31
N GLY A 173 11.47 15.36 -1.04
CA GLY A 173 11.40 14.08 -1.75
C GLY A 173 11.00 12.89 -0.88
N ILE A 174 10.62 13.14 0.39
CA ILE A 174 9.98 12.16 1.27
C ILE A 174 8.51 12.53 1.44
N HIS A 175 7.64 11.55 1.30
CA HIS A 175 6.21 11.70 1.46
C HIS A 175 5.72 10.89 2.66
N ALA A 176 4.86 11.49 3.47
CA ALA A 176 4.24 10.84 4.62
C ALA A 176 2.72 10.86 4.40
N THR A 177 2.15 9.71 4.11
CA THR A 177 0.72 9.53 3.82
C THR A 177 0.02 8.96 5.04
N LEU A 178 -1.02 9.64 5.51
CA LEU A 178 -1.89 9.08 6.54
C LEU A 178 -2.87 8.10 5.87
N ASN A 179 -2.87 6.87 6.34
CA ASN A 179 -3.79 5.81 5.96
C ASN A 179 -4.55 5.35 7.21
N VAL A 180 -5.77 5.86 7.39
CA VAL A 180 -6.60 5.66 8.59
C VAL A 180 -5.84 6.08 9.86
N VAL A 181 -5.12 5.16 10.50
CA VAL A 181 -4.34 5.40 11.74
C VAL A 181 -2.83 5.20 11.54
N TYR A 182 -2.42 4.77 10.35
CA TYR A 182 -1.04 4.49 9.98
C TYR A 182 -0.44 5.66 9.21
N LEU A 183 0.78 6.03 9.52
CA LEU A 183 1.57 6.99 8.76
C LEU A 183 2.60 6.23 7.93
N ASP A 184 2.35 6.12 6.65
CA ASP A 184 3.25 5.51 5.69
C ASP A 184 4.22 6.55 5.16
N ILE A 185 5.50 6.33 5.35
CA ILE A 185 6.58 7.23 4.93
C ILE A 185 7.36 6.54 3.82
N THR A 186 7.35 7.16 2.64
CA THR A 186 8.02 6.66 1.43
C THR A 186 8.77 7.80 0.75
N VAL A 187 9.46 7.51 -0.35
CA VAL A 187 9.86 8.58 -1.27
C VAL A 187 8.61 9.26 -1.84
N ASP A 188 8.78 10.38 -2.52
CA ASP A 188 7.68 11.11 -3.17
C ASP A 188 6.99 10.25 -4.24
N CYS A 189 6.06 9.44 -3.78
CA CYS A 189 5.21 8.53 -4.55
C CYS A 189 3.79 8.48 -3.95
N THR A 190 2.83 8.14 -4.80
CA THR A 190 1.42 7.94 -4.46
C THR A 190 0.89 6.71 -5.18
N LYS A 191 -0.23 6.13 -4.74
CA LYS A 191 -0.89 5.03 -5.44
C LYS A 191 -1.15 5.38 -6.93
N GLY A 192 -1.58 6.61 -7.20
CA GLY A 192 -1.82 7.06 -8.58
C GLY A 192 -0.54 7.21 -9.40
N SER A 193 0.57 7.67 -8.80
CA SER A 193 1.87 7.69 -9.51
C SER A 193 2.36 6.27 -9.82
N GLY A 194 2.15 5.33 -8.92
CA GLY A 194 2.44 3.90 -9.12
C GLY A 194 1.60 3.27 -10.23
N LEU A 195 0.28 3.57 -10.25
CA LEU A 195 -0.63 3.17 -11.33
C LEU A 195 -0.10 3.65 -12.70
N LYS A 196 0.17 4.94 -12.86
CA LYS A 196 0.70 5.48 -14.13
C LYS A 196 2.05 4.87 -14.48
N LYS A 197 2.91 4.63 -13.48
CA LYS A 197 4.20 3.99 -13.70
C LYS A 197 4.02 2.56 -14.22
N LEU A 198 3.15 1.75 -13.61
CA LEU A 198 2.88 0.40 -14.11
C LEU A 198 2.32 0.44 -15.53
N CYS A 199 1.31 1.28 -15.82
CA CYS A 199 0.80 1.43 -17.20
C CYS A 199 1.91 1.78 -18.20
N SER A 200 2.87 2.61 -17.82
CA SER A 200 4.01 2.97 -18.69
C SER A 200 5.02 1.83 -18.90
N LEU A 201 5.09 0.86 -18.00
CA LEU A 201 5.95 -0.31 -18.11
C LEU A 201 5.33 -1.42 -18.97
N LEU A 202 4.01 -1.41 -19.12
CA LEU A 202 3.32 -2.31 -20.04
C LEU A 202 3.59 -1.85 -21.48
N ASN A 203 4.24 -2.67 -22.28
CA ASN A 203 4.60 -2.36 -23.67
C ASN A 203 3.38 -2.30 -24.62
N GLN A 204 2.24 -1.81 -24.13
CA GLN A 204 0.98 -1.68 -24.87
C GLN A 204 0.06 -0.68 -24.17
N GLU A 205 -0.84 -0.07 -24.95
CA GLU A 205 -1.89 0.76 -24.38
C GLU A 205 -2.90 -0.09 -23.60
N VAL A 206 -3.23 0.40 -22.40
CA VAL A 206 -4.23 -0.22 -21.51
C VAL A 206 -5.22 0.83 -21.03
N ILE A 207 -6.47 0.44 -20.82
CA ILE A 207 -7.45 1.26 -20.10
C ILE A 207 -7.35 0.89 -18.63
N SER A 208 -7.07 1.88 -17.80
CA SER A 208 -6.90 1.71 -16.36
C SER A 208 -8.22 1.93 -15.61
N TYR A 209 -8.60 0.96 -14.81
CA TYR A 209 -9.69 1.02 -13.85
C TYR A 209 -9.12 0.99 -12.47
N CYS A 210 -9.72 1.69 -11.51
CA CYS A 210 -9.31 1.58 -10.12
C CYS A 210 -10.51 1.55 -9.18
N ILE A 211 -10.30 0.93 -8.02
CA ILE A 211 -11.25 0.92 -6.89
C ILE A 211 -10.48 1.05 -5.57
N GLY A 212 -11.03 1.86 -4.69
CA GLY A 212 -10.51 2.12 -3.35
C GLY A 212 -11.61 2.68 -2.45
N ASP A 213 -11.32 2.90 -1.17
CA ASP A 213 -12.32 3.29 -0.17
C ASP A 213 -11.89 4.45 0.73
N SER A 214 -10.66 4.92 0.62
CA SER A 214 -10.10 5.88 1.56
C SER A 214 -9.35 7.06 0.91
N TYR A 215 -8.91 8.01 1.73
CA TYR A 215 -8.29 9.24 1.26
C TYR A 215 -6.94 9.04 0.55
N ASN A 216 -6.21 7.96 0.86
CA ASN A 216 -4.97 7.63 0.16
C ASN A 216 -5.19 7.09 -1.27
N ASP A 217 -6.46 6.83 -1.66
CA ASP A 217 -6.84 6.41 -3.01
C ASP A 217 -7.19 7.59 -3.93
N LEU A 218 -7.37 8.79 -3.40
CA LEU A 218 -7.85 9.94 -4.19
C LEU A 218 -6.95 10.23 -5.39
N ASP A 219 -5.64 10.14 -5.23
CA ASP A 219 -4.69 10.34 -6.33
C ASP A 219 -4.77 9.20 -7.37
N MET A 220 -5.11 7.98 -6.94
CA MET A 220 -5.37 6.85 -7.84
C MET A 220 -6.66 7.08 -8.66
N PHE A 221 -7.73 7.60 -8.02
CA PHE A 221 -8.97 7.95 -8.70
C PHE A 221 -8.76 9.02 -9.78
N GLU A 222 -7.97 10.05 -9.46
CA GLU A 222 -7.68 11.14 -10.40
C GLU A 222 -6.88 10.69 -11.62
N LYS A 223 -6.02 9.68 -11.45
CA LYS A 223 -5.08 9.24 -12.48
C LYS A 223 -5.54 8.05 -13.29
N ALA A 224 -6.52 7.27 -12.84
CA ALA A 224 -7.11 6.20 -13.63
C ALA A 224 -8.00 6.75 -14.75
N ASP A 225 -8.25 5.94 -15.78
CA ASP A 225 -9.21 6.29 -16.83
C ASP A 225 -10.65 6.12 -16.31
N HIS A 226 -10.89 5.15 -15.40
CA HIS A 226 -12.17 4.91 -14.74
C HIS A 226 -11.97 4.66 -13.24
N ALA A 227 -12.65 5.44 -12.41
CA ALA A 227 -12.54 5.37 -10.96
C ALA A 227 -13.84 4.93 -10.30
N TYR A 228 -13.73 3.95 -9.42
CA TYR A 228 -14.81 3.37 -8.64
C TYR A 228 -14.54 3.49 -7.15
N THR A 229 -15.61 3.57 -6.37
CA THR A 229 -15.56 3.40 -4.92
C THR A 229 -16.83 2.68 -4.44
N PHE A 230 -17.05 2.62 -3.13
CA PHE A 230 -18.16 1.88 -2.57
C PHE A 230 -19.33 2.76 -2.13
N ASN A 231 -20.54 2.17 -2.15
CA ASN A 231 -21.73 2.81 -1.59
C ASN A 231 -21.59 3.12 -0.09
N ARG A 232 -20.75 2.38 0.64
CA ARG A 232 -20.53 2.51 2.09
C ARG A 232 -19.60 3.64 2.52
N VAL A 233 -18.76 4.18 1.61
CA VAL A 233 -17.77 5.20 1.98
C VAL A 233 -18.38 6.60 2.11
N GLU A 234 -17.60 7.52 2.65
CA GLU A 234 -18.01 8.91 2.85
C GLU A 234 -18.32 9.63 1.53
N LYS A 235 -19.23 10.59 1.60
CA LYS A 235 -19.65 11.40 0.45
C LYS A 235 -18.48 12.07 -0.28
N GLN A 236 -17.50 12.57 0.48
CA GLN A 236 -16.33 13.26 -0.08
C GLN A 236 -15.47 12.37 -0.98
N ILE A 237 -15.37 11.07 -0.65
CA ILE A 237 -14.67 10.07 -1.47
C ILE A 237 -15.51 9.73 -2.71
N LYS A 238 -16.83 9.52 -2.55
CA LYS A 238 -17.75 9.25 -3.66
C LYS A 238 -17.73 10.32 -4.76
N GLU A 239 -17.63 11.59 -4.37
CA GLU A 239 -17.59 12.72 -5.30
C GLU A 239 -16.33 12.75 -6.18
N LYS A 240 -15.34 11.91 -5.88
CA LYS A 240 -14.08 11.77 -6.64
C LYS A 240 -14.08 10.61 -7.62
N THR A 241 -15.17 9.86 -7.70
CA THR A 241 -15.28 8.66 -8.54
C THR A 241 -16.48 8.74 -9.47
N GLU A 242 -16.39 8.03 -10.59
CA GLU A 242 -17.46 8.00 -11.60
C GLU A 242 -18.64 7.13 -11.15
N LYS A 243 -18.34 6.05 -10.42
CA LYS A 243 -19.35 5.04 -10.08
C LYS A 243 -19.10 4.45 -8.69
N GLN A 244 -20.22 4.09 -8.04
CA GLN A 244 -20.20 3.41 -6.75
C GLN A 244 -20.75 1.99 -6.90
N VAL A 245 -20.12 1.05 -6.21
CA VAL A 245 -20.45 -0.37 -6.21
C VAL A 245 -20.52 -0.89 -4.77
N ASP A 246 -20.97 -2.12 -4.58
CA ASP A 246 -20.93 -2.78 -3.27
C ASP A 246 -19.76 -3.76 -3.13
N TYR A 247 -19.25 -4.29 -4.26
CA TYR A 247 -18.17 -5.27 -4.30
C TYR A 247 -17.23 -5.05 -5.49
N VAL A 248 -15.99 -5.52 -5.37
CA VAL A 248 -14.97 -5.40 -6.43
C VAL A 248 -15.36 -6.18 -7.69
N TYR A 249 -16.00 -7.35 -7.56
CA TYR A 249 -16.44 -8.13 -8.72
C TYR A 249 -17.42 -7.37 -9.63
N GLU A 250 -18.14 -6.37 -9.12
CA GLU A 250 -19.05 -5.55 -9.93
C GLU A 250 -18.29 -4.64 -10.89
N VAL A 251 -17.15 -4.09 -10.45
CA VAL A 251 -16.24 -3.34 -11.34
C VAL A 251 -15.74 -4.23 -12.47
N ILE A 252 -15.35 -5.47 -12.14
CA ILE A 252 -14.88 -6.43 -13.14
C ILE A 252 -15.98 -6.76 -14.14
N ASN A 253 -17.20 -6.92 -13.68
CA ASN A 253 -18.33 -7.15 -14.59
C ASN A 253 -18.54 -5.96 -15.54
N ASP A 254 -18.55 -4.74 -15.03
CA ASP A 254 -18.63 -3.53 -15.86
C ASP A 254 -17.47 -3.44 -16.88
N MET A 255 -16.26 -3.80 -16.47
CA MET A 255 -15.11 -3.84 -17.37
C MET A 255 -15.32 -4.82 -18.53
N LEU A 256 -15.95 -5.96 -18.28
CA LEU A 256 -16.16 -7.02 -19.25
C LEU A 256 -17.42 -6.84 -20.12
N GLU A 257 -18.45 -6.14 -19.61
CA GLU A 257 -19.70 -5.87 -20.36
C GLU A 257 -19.55 -4.73 -21.38
N GLY A 258 -18.56 -3.88 -21.23
CA GLY A 258 -18.26 -2.77 -22.16
C GLY A 258 -17.49 -3.17 -23.41
N GLU A 259 -17.49 -4.45 -23.79
CA GLU A 259 -16.85 -4.98 -25.01
C GLU A 259 -17.79 -5.07 -26.21
#